data_617d93e5363d368c58c0d5c2a926de51
#
_entry.id   617d93e5363d368c58c0d5c2a926de51
#
_cell.length_a   1.000
_cell.length_b   1.000
_cell.length_c   1.000
_cell.angle_alpha   90.00
_cell.angle_beta   90.00
_cell.angle_gamma   90.00
#
_symmetry.space_group_name_H-M   'P 1'
#
loop_
_entity.id
_entity.type
_entity.pdbx_description
1 polymer ?
#
loop_
_entity_poly.entity_id
_entity_poly.type
_entity_poly.pdbx_seq_one_letter_code
_entity_poly.pdbx_strand_id
1 'polypeptide(L)'
;MNRFIDLNRIEFVVTDACSGRCKHCSNGDRGNSTGSVDANVAIAAIKQLSGRYSIRSVMTFGGEPLLYPETVCKIHTTARDCRIPERQLITNGFFSNDEKIMDNVAQSLCESGVTDILLSVDIFHQEYIPLGPVMRFADSLAKHSVLSLRVHPAWVVNEKKNNPYNIETKRLLKLFADKGIQTSGGNDIFFSGNALKNLAEYFPPSEELDLSRPCGSALYTTKLDEVDCLSIGANGDVNLCSLTIGNINTEDIVDIIDRYDPFKNPVAKALLEGGVAELLRYAKSLDIAIDTNDCRSACGVCRIVMDALKEHQFALL
;
A
#
# COMPACT_ATOMS: atom_id res chain seq x y z
N MET A 1 -11.89 -4.42 24.27
CA MET A 1 -10.90 -4.57 23.17
C MET A 1 -11.18 -5.86 22.43
N ASN A 2 -11.13 -5.82 21.13
CA ASN A 2 -11.30 -7.02 20.29
C ASN A 2 -10.09 -7.94 20.44
N ARG A 3 -10.32 -9.24 20.70
CA ARG A 3 -9.25 -10.23 20.94
C ARG A 3 -8.41 -10.57 19.70
N PHE A 4 -8.91 -10.23 18.52
CA PHE A 4 -8.26 -10.52 17.24
C PHE A 4 -7.46 -9.33 16.71
N ILE A 5 -7.53 -8.17 17.38
CA ILE A 5 -6.94 -6.93 16.91
C ILE A 5 -6.09 -6.28 18.00
N ASP A 6 -4.79 -6.14 17.74
CA ASP A 6 -3.83 -5.39 18.56
C ASP A 6 -2.98 -4.51 17.64
N LEU A 7 -3.53 -3.36 17.25
CA LEU A 7 -2.94 -2.50 16.22
C LEU A 7 -1.65 -1.83 16.69
N ASN A 8 -0.65 -1.92 15.86
CA ASN A 8 0.59 -1.15 15.98
C ASN A 8 0.85 -0.24 14.76
N ARG A 9 0.11 -0.43 13.64
CA ARG A 9 0.29 0.31 12.40
C ARG A 9 -1.04 0.69 11.76
N ILE A 10 -1.11 1.92 11.23
CA ILE A 10 -2.22 2.42 10.41
C ILE A 10 -1.67 2.90 9.07
N GLU A 11 -2.26 2.45 7.99
CA GLU A 11 -1.89 2.82 6.64
C GLU A 11 -3.03 3.58 5.95
N PHE A 12 -2.69 4.65 5.23
CA PHE A 12 -3.65 5.43 4.45
C PHE A 12 -3.29 5.38 2.97
N VAL A 13 -4.18 4.82 2.16
CA VAL A 13 -4.20 5.04 0.71
C VAL A 13 -4.80 6.42 0.49
N VAL A 14 -3.95 7.45 0.40
CA VAL A 14 -4.41 8.84 0.35
C VAL A 14 -5.29 9.10 -0.86
N THR A 15 -4.91 8.56 -2.01
CA THR A 15 -5.64 8.68 -3.28
C THR A 15 -5.34 7.50 -4.19
N ASP A 16 -6.27 7.21 -5.10
CA ASP A 16 -6.04 6.29 -6.21
C ASP A 16 -5.50 6.99 -7.45
N ALA A 17 -5.58 8.33 -7.51
CA ALA A 17 -4.96 9.10 -8.59
C ALA A 17 -3.43 8.97 -8.58
N CYS A 18 -2.81 8.86 -9.74
CA CYS A 18 -1.36 8.73 -9.88
C CYS A 18 -0.85 9.46 -11.12
N SER A 19 0.31 10.08 -10.99
CA SER A 19 1.07 10.68 -12.10
C SER A 19 1.83 9.63 -12.94
N GLY A 20 2.00 8.41 -12.42
CA GLY A 20 2.66 7.28 -13.09
C GLY A 20 1.65 6.25 -13.64
N ARG A 21 2.12 5.43 -14.59
CA ARG A 21 1.39 4.29 -15.16
C ARG A 21 2.30 3.06 -15.20
N CYS A 22 2.89 2.73 -14.06
CA CYS A 22 3.97 1.76 -13.96
C CYS A 22 3.53 0.34 -14.35
N LYS A 23 4.34 -0.35 -15.13
CA LYS A 23 4.10 -1.74 -15.56
C LYS A 23 4.00 -2.74 -14.42
N HIS A 24 4.61 -2.43 -13.28
CA HIS A 24 4.60 -3.29 -12.10
C HIS A 24 3.47 -2.97 -11.11
N CYS A 25 2.66 -1.93 -11.36
CA CYS A 25 1.66 -1.47 -10.40
C CYS A 25 0.68 -2.58 -10.02
N SER A 26 0.68 -2.96 -8.75
CA SER A 26 -0.19 -4.02 -8.23
C SER A 26 -1.67 -3.67 -8.26
N ASN A 27 -2.00 -2.37 -8.30
CA ASN A 27 -3.38 -1.90 -8.36
C ASN A 27 -3.91 -1.74 -9.81
N GLY A 28 -3.09 -2.05 -10.81
CA GLY A 28 -3.49 -1.97 -12.22
C GLY A 28 -3.68 -0.55 -12.71
N ASP A 29 -4.49 -0.40 -13.76
CA ASP A 29 -4.84 0.89 -14.34
C ASP A 29 -5.87 1.59 -13.46
N ARG A 30 -5.49 2.73 -12.88
CA ARG A 30 -6.33 3.50 -11.95
C ARG A 30 -7.31 4.45 -12.65
N GLY A 31 -7.34 4.41 -13.98
CA GLY A 31 -8.24 5.22 -14.79
C GLY A 31 -8.09 6.72 -14.51
N ASN A 32 -9.23 7.41 -14.44
CA ASN A 32 -9.32 8.83 -14.11
C ASN A 32 -9.71 9.03 -12.64
N SER A 33 -9.20 8.21 -11.72
CA SER A 33 -9.46 8.35 -10.30
C SER A 33 -9.12 9.76 -9.84
N THR A 34 -10.00 10.36 -9.07
CA THR A 34 -9.86 11.70 -8.47
C THR A 34 -10.28 11.66 -7.02
N GLY A 35 -9.85 12.66 -6.24
CA GLY A 35 -10.17 12.76 -4.83
C GLY A 35 -9.16 12.05 -3.93
N SER A 36 -9.30 12.30 -2.65
CA SER A 36 -8.47 11.73 -1.59
C SER A 36 -9.35 11.28 -0.43
N VAL A 37 -8.79 10.47 0.46
CA VAL A 37 -9.41 10.18 1.75
C VAL A 37 -9.78 11.51 2.45
N ASP A 38 -10.95 11.57 3.08
CA ASP A 38 -11.34 12.75 3.86
C ASP A 38 -10.38 12.93 5.04
N ALA A 39 -9.67 14.06 5.05
CA ALA A 39 -8.67 14.34 6.07
C ALA A 39 -9.27 14.41 7.49
N ASN A 40 -10.52 14.90 7.65
CA ASN A 40 -11.13 15.00 8.98
C ASN A 40 -11.49 13.62 9.52
N VAL A 41 -11.99 12.74 8.65
CA VAL A 41 -12.31 11.36 9.02
C VAL A 41 -11.03 10.58 9.34
N ALA A 42 -9.96 10.76 8.56
CA ALA A 42 -8.65 10.17 8.84
C ALA A 42 -8.07 10.66 10.18
N ILE A 43 -8.17 11.96 10.48
CA ILE A 43 -7.77 12.56 11.76
C ILE A 43 -8.54 11.94 12.93
N ALA A 44 -9.86 11.79 12.80
CA ALA A 44 -10.70 11.17 13.84
C ALA A 44 -10.25 9.71 14.09
N ALA A 45 -10.06 8.93 13.02
CA ALA A 45 -9.60 7.55 13.12
C ALA A 45 -8.23 7.44 13.83
N ILE A 46 -7.24 8.27 13.48
CA ILE A 46 -5.92 8.26 14.14
C ILE A 46 -6.07 8.54 15.65
N LYS A 47 -6.85 9.58 16.03
CA LYS A 47 -7.04 9.94 17.43
C LYS A 47 -7.72 8.84 18.23
N GLN A 48 -8.77 8.24 17.69
CA GLN A 48 -9.49 7.15 18.34
C GLN A 48 -8.60 5.91 18.50
N LEU A 49 -7.89 5.51 17.43
CA LEU A 49 -7.04 4.33 17.46
C LEU A 49 -5.82 4.51 18.37
N SER A 50 -5.16 5.68 18.33
CA SER A 50 -4.02 5.95 19.21
C SER A 50 -4.41 6.13 20.68
N GLY A 51 -5.67 6.47 20.97
CA GLY A 51 -6.20 6.46 22.34
C GLY A 51 -6.48 5.05 22.88
N ARG A 52 -6.55 4.05 22.00
CA ARG A 52 -6.94 2.68 22.33
C ARG A 52 -5.82 1.65 22.18
N TYR A 53 -4.91 1.86 21.23
CA TYR A 53 -3.82 0.96 20.87
C TYR A 53 -2.47 1.68 20.94
N SER A 54 -1.40 0.92 21.13
CA SER A 54 -0.03 1.44 21.11
C SER A 54 0.48 1.57 19.68
N ILE A 55 -0.11 2.50 18.91
CA ILE A 55 0.27 2.72 17.53
C ILE A 55 1.72 3.21 17.43
N ARG A 56 2.54 2.48 16.70
CA ARG A 56 3.96 2.78 16.48
C ARG A 56 4.23 3.44 15.14
N SER A 57 3.36 3.20 14.15
CA SER A 57 3.59 3.65 12.78
C SER A 57 2.30 4.14 12.12
N VAL A 58 2.40 5.28 11.43
CA VAL A 58 1.41 5.74 10.43
C VAL A 58 2.13 5.89 9.10
N MET A 59 1.53 5.33 8.05
CA MET A 59 2.05 5.43 6.68
C MET A 59 1.03 6.03 5.74
N THR A 60 1.48 6.93 4.88
CA THR A 60 0.70 7.44 3.75
C THR A 60 1.31 6.99 2.43
N PHE A 61 0.47 6.49 1.55
CA PHE A 61 0.84 6.04 0.21
C PHE A 61 -0.39 6.02 -0.70
N GLY A 62 -0.35 5.32 -1.83
CA GLY A 62 -1.52 5.14 -2.69
C GLY A 62 -1.17 5.14 -4.16
N GLY A 63 -1.84 5.96 -4.97
CA GLY A 63 -1.40 6.36 -6.30
C GLY A 63 -0.16 7.23 -6.21
N GLU A 64 -0.36 8.55 -6.24
CA GLU A 64 0.65 9.52 -5.82
C GLU A 64 0.06 10.40 -4.72
N PRO A 65 0.41 10.17 -3.45
CA PRO A 65 -0.19 10.88 -2.33
C PRO A 65 0.07 12.38 -2.35
N LEU A 66 1.17 12.83 -2.95
CA LEU A 66 1.51 14.26 -3.03
C LEU A 66 0.74 15.03 -4.11
N LEU A 67 -0.20 14.39 -4.82
CA LEU A 67 -1.27 15.11 -5.52
C LEU A 67 -2.24 15.79 -4.52
N TYR A 68 -2.23 15.32 -3.26
CA TYR A 68 -3.02 15.87 -2.14
C TYR A 68 -2.13 16.12 -0.91
N PRO A 69 -1.12 17.00 -1.02
CA PRO A 69 -0.11 17.18 0.03
C PRO A 69 -0.70 17.70 1.34
N GLU A 70 -1.78 18.49 1.29
CA GLU A 70 -2.46 18.98 2.50
C GLU A 70 -3.08 17.83 3.31
N THR A 71 -3.68 16.84 2.65
CA THR A 71 -4.24 15.65 3.33
C THR A 71 -3.11 14.84 4.00
N VAL A 72 -2.01 14.63 3.28
CA VAL A 72 -0.80 13.96 3.82
C VAL A 72 -0.30 14.69 5.06
N CYS A 73 -0.09 16.02 4.97
CA CYS A 73 0.39 16.82 6.08
C CYS A 73 -0.54 16.78 7.30
N LYS A 74 -1.86 16.84 7.11
CA LYS A 74 -2.84 16.75 8.20
C LYS A 74 -2.77 15.39 8.92
N ILE A 75 -2.66 14.30 8.18
CA ILE A 75 -2.49 12.94 8.72
C ILE A 75 -1.22 12.88 9.58
N HIS A 76 -0.08 13.31 9.04
CA HIS A 76 1.20 13.24 9.75
C HIS A 76 1.28 14.20 10.95
N THR A 77 0.72 15.39 10.84
CA THR A 77 0.58 16.33 11.97
C THR A 77 -0.21 15.67 13.11
N THR A 78 -1.34 15.04 12.79
CA THR A 78 -2.16 14.36 13.78
C THR A 78 -1.41 13.18 14.41
N ALA A 79 -0.71 12.39 13.61
CA ALA A 79 0.09 11.27 14.10
C ALA A 79 1.23 11.76 15.03
N ARG A 80 1.88 12.89 14.69
CA ARG A 80 2.88 13.53 15.56
C ARG A 80 2.26 13.97 16.89
N ASP A 81 1.11 14.63 16.84
CA ASP A 81 0.42 15.16 18.02
C ASP A 81 -0.09 14.02 18.93
N CYS A 82 -0.44 12.87 18.35
CA CYS A 82 -0.70 11.61 19.06
C CYS A 82 0.57 10.87 19.52
N ARG A 83 1.77 11.44 19.29
CA ARG A 83 3.08 10.88 19.69
C ARG A 83 3.41 9.54 19.02
N ILE A 84 2.87 9.29 17.82
CA ILE A 84 3.23 8.11 17.05
C ILE A 84 4.66 8.30 16.51
N PRO A 85 5.61 7.40 16.83
CA PRO A 85 7.04 7.66 16.56
C PRO A 85 7.39 7.59 15.08
N GLU A 86 6.82 6.67 14.31
CA GLU A 86 7.14 6.46 12.89
C GLU A 86 6.03 7.04 12.02
N ARG A 87 6.38 8.00 11.19
CA ARG A 87 5.46 8.70 10.27
C ARG A 87 6.04 8.67 8.87
N GLN A 88 5.61 7.67 8.10
CA GLN A 88 6.21 7.27 6.84
C GLN A 88 5.38 7.74 5.65
N LEU A 89 6.06 8.17 4.58
CA LEU A 89 5.45 8.53 3.30
C LEU A 89 6.14 7.73 2.18
N ILE A 90 5.35 7.04 1.34
CA ILE A 90 5.82 6.51 0.06
C ILE A 90 5.29 7.40 -1.05
N THR A 91 6.17 7.89 -1.92
CA THR A 91 5.84 8.77 -3.05
C THR A 91 6.73 8.48 -4.25
N ASN A 92 6.20 8.68 -5.44
CA ASN A 92 7.00 8.67 -6.66
C ASN A 92 7.73 10.02 -6.91
N GLY A 93 7.44 11.04 -6.10
CA GLY A 93 8.09 12.36 -6.14
C GLY A 93 7.72 13.23 -7.33
N PHE A 94 6.71 12.86 -8.13
CA PHE A 94 6.29 13.62 -9.30
C PHE A 94 4.82 14.05 -9.18
N PHE A 95 4.58 15.19 -8.60
CA PHE A 95 3.26 15.81 -8.41
C PHE A 95 3.19 17.23 -8.99
N SER A 96 4.34 17.81 -9.34
CA SER A 96 4.46 19.13 -9.97
C SER A 96 5.77 19.23 -10.77
N ASN A 97 5.81 20.14 -11.75
CA ASN A 97 7.03 20.59 -12.42
C ASN A 97 7.56 21.93 -11.88
N ASP A 98 6.79 22.61 -11.04
CA ASP A 98 7.14 23.89 -10.43
C ASP A 98 8.03 23.67 -9.20
N GLU A 99 9.25 24.18 -9.25
CA GLU A 99 10.24 24.05 -8.16
C GLU A 99 9.80 24.71 -6.86
N LYS A 100 9.04 25.82 -6.92
CA LYS A 100 8.50 26.47 -5.73
C LYS A 100 7.44 25.61 -5.05
N ILE A 101 6.57 24.99 -5.86
CA ILE A 101 5.57 24.06 -5.33
C ILE A 101 6.27 22.85 -4.67
N MET A 102 7.30 22.30 -5.31
CA MET A 102 8.07 21.17 -4.75
C MET A 102 8.76 21.56 -3.44
N ASP A 103 9.40 22.74 -3.37
CA ASP A 103 10.07 23.21 -2.16
C ASP A 103 9.07 23.48 -1.02
N ASN A 104 7.93 24.10 -1.31
CA ASN A 104 6.86 24.32 -0.33
C ASN A 104 6.29 22.99 0.22
N VAL A 105 6.09 21.99 -0.63
CA VAL A 105 5.62 20.67 -0.20
C VAL A 105 6.68 19.98 0.66
N ALA A 106 7.95 20.03 0.27
CA ALA A 106 9.05 19.48 1.07
C ALA A 106 9.13 20.13 2.47
N GLN A 107 8.99 21.44 2.56
CA GLN A 107 8.92 22.18 3.81
C GLN A 107 7.71 21.74 4.64
N SER A 108 6.52 21.68 4.04
CA SER A 108 5.29 21.29 4.73
C SER A 108 5.35 19.85 5.28
N LEU A 109 5.97 18.93 4.56
CA LEU A 109 6.19 17.56 5.02
C LEU A 109 7.11 17.53 6.26
N CYS A 110 8.19 18.29 6.25
CA CYS A 110 9.07 18.45 7.41
C CYS A 110 8.31 19.03 8.62
N GLU A 111 7.61 20.13 8.43
CA GLU A 111 6.82 20.80 9.48
C GLU A 111 5.70 19.94 10.04
N SER A 112 5.06 19.10 9.22
CA SER A 112 4.05 18.13 9.64
C SER A 112 4.63 16.97 10.43
N GLY A 113 5.97 16.82 10.44
CA GLY A 113 6.70 15.84 11.22
C GLY A 113 6.79 14.46 10.55
N VAL A 114 6.78 14.38 9.22
CA VAL A 114 7.15 13.15 8.51
C VAL A 114 8.56 12.74 8.92
N THR A 115 8.73 11.49 9.33
CA THR A 115 10.03 10.99 9.83
C THR A 115 10.81 10.20 8.79
N ASP A 116 10.13 9.60 7.83
CA ASP A 116 10.75 8.73 6.83
C ASP A 116 10.03 8.87 5.49
N ILE A 117 10.78 9.25 4.46
CA ILE A 117 10.29 9.34 3.09
C ILE A 117 10.93 8.26 2.25
N LEU A 118 10.11 7.41 1.67
CA LEU A 118 10.46 6.36 0.72
C LEU A 118 10.13 6.87 -0.69
N LEU A 119 11.16 7.36 -1.38
CA LEU A 119 11.03 7.90 -2.74
C LEU A 119 11.16 6.75 -3.76
N SER A 120 10.08 6.45 -4.46
CA SER A 120 10.04 5.36 -5.43
C SER A 120 10.93 5.68 -6.64
N VAL A 121 12.04 4.95 -6.75
CA VAL A 121 13.01 5.10 -7.83
C VAL A 121 13.40 3.73 -8.37
N ASP A 122 12.93 3.43 -9.55
CA ASP A 122 13.25 2.23 -10.34
C ASP A 122 12.89 2.46 -11.80
N ILE A 123 13.24 1.52 -12.65
CA ILE A 123 12.99 1.64 -14.09
C ILE A 123 11.50 1.77 -14.42
N PHE A 124 10.61 1.13 -13.66
CA PHE A 124 9.17 1.15 -13.92
C PHE A 124 8.55 2.52 -13.66
N HIS A 125 9.03 3.21 -12.61
CA HIS A 125 8.62 4.59 -12.34
C HIS A 125 9.20 5.52 -13.40
N GLN A 126 10.50 5.41 -13.71
CA GLN A 126 11.20 6.31 -14.64
C GLN A 126 10.87 6.08 -16.11
N GLU A 127 10.16 5.01 -16.49
CA GLU A 127 9.54 4.91 -17.83
C GLU A 127 8.49 6.01 -18.08
N TYR A 128 7.83 6.51 -17.04
CA TYR A 128 6.73 7.48 -17.12
C TYR A 128 7.04 8.79 -16.41
N ILE A 129 7.84 8.73 -15.37
CA ILE A 129 8.15 9.85 -14.49
C ILE A 129 9.52 10.39 -14.82
N PRO A 130 9.64 11.66 -15.23
CA PRO A 130 10.94 12.28 -15.52
C PRO A 130 11.83 12.29 -14.28
N LEU A 131 13.04 11.79 -14.40
CA LEU A 131 13.99 11.70 -13.28
C LEU A 131 14.38 13.07 -12.71
N GLY A 132 14.47 14.10 -13.56
CA GLY A 132 14.85 15.46 -13.16
C GLY A 132 13.99 16.05 -12.03
N PRO A 133 12.66 16.10 -12.17
CA PRO A 133 11.78 16.54 -11.08
C PRO A 133 11.93 15.72 -9.79
N VAL A 134 12.06 14.39 -9.89
CA VAL A 134 12.26 13.51 -8.72
C VAL A 134 13.55 13.85 -7.98
N MET A 135 14.64 14.10 -8.71
CA MET A 135 15.93 14.51 -8.14
C MET A 135 15.82 15.88 -7.48
N ARG A 136 15.14 16.86 -8.11
CA ARG A 136 14.92 18.18 -7.51
C ARG A 136 14.10 18.11 -6.23
N PHE A 137 13.06 17.29 -6.22
CA PHE A 137 12.28 17.06 -5.01
C PHE A 137 13.11 16.42 -3.89
N ALA A 138 13.96 15.45 -4.22
CA ALA A 138 14.91 14.87 -3.27
C ALA A 138 15.88 15.91 -2.69
N ASP A 139 16.39 16.83 -3.54
CA ASP A 139 17.26 17.92 -3.11
C ASP A 139 16.49 18.91 -2.18
N SER A 140 15.21 19.22 -2.47
CA SER A 140 14.36 20.04 -1.59
C SER A 140 14.10 19.37 -0.24
N LEU A 141 13.82 18.06 -0.22
CA LEU A 141 13.66 17.30 1.02
C LEU A 141 14.93 17.32 1.89
N ALA A 142 16.10 17.16 1.27
CA ALA A 142 17.38 17.21 1.96
C ALA A 142 17.65 18.62 2.54
N LYS A 143 17.30 19.67 1.82
CA LYS A 143 17.41 21.08 2.26
C LYS A 143 16.58 21.37 3.52
N HIS A 144 15.37 20.82 3.60
CA HIS A 144 14.47 20.99 4.74
C HIS A 144 14.70 19.98 5.89
N SER A 145 15.79 19.19 5.82
CA SER A 145 16.24 18.30 6.89
C SER A 145 15.19 17.27 7.32
N VAL A 146 14.48 16.66 6.36
CA VAL A 146 13.66 15.48 6.64
C VAL A 146 14.54 14.41 7.30
N LEU A 147 14.08 13.82 8.38
CA LEU A 147 14.88 12.93 9.24
C LEU A 147 15.45 11.73 8.48
N SER A 148 14.67 11.13 7.59
CA SER A 148 15.10 10.02 6.74
C SER A 148 14.53 10.17 5.34
N LEU A 149 15.42 10.20 4.35
CA LEU A 149 15.09 10.14 2.94
C LEU A 149 15.83 8.94 2.34
N ARG A 150 15.08 8.02 1.76
CA ARG A 150 15.64 6.83 1.10
C ARG A 150 14.98 6.62 -0.24
N VAL A 151 15.73 6.22 -1.25
CA VAL A 151 15.14 5.68 -2.48
C VAL A 151 14.65 4.25 -2.23
N HIS A 152 13.48 3.94 -2.79
CA HIS A 152 12.73 2.71 -2.52
C HIS A 152 12.35 2.04 -3.84
N PRO A 153 13.19 1.11 -4.34
CA PRO A 153 12.98 0.46 -5.62
C PRO A 153 11.98 -0.71 -5.55
N ALA A 154 11.39 -1.03 -6.70
CA ALA A 154 10.69 -2.28 -6.94
C ALA A 154 11.60 -3.27 -7.70
N TRP A 155 11.64 -4.52 -7.26
CA TRP A 155 12.47 -5.58 -7.82
C TRP A 155 11.63 -6.66 -8.50
N VAL A 156 12.01 -7.03 -9.71
CA VAL A 156 11.43 -8.21 -10.38
C VAL A 156 11.95 -9.46 -9.69
N VAL A 157 11.05 -10.20 -9.07
CA VAL A 157 11.28 -11.38 -8.21
C VAL A 157 12.01 -11.02 -6.92
N ASN A 158 13.23 -10.50 -6.99
CA ASN A 158 14.01 -9.92 -5.89
C ASN A 158 15.27 -9.20 -6.43
N GLU A 159 15.94 -8.45 -5.56
CA GLU A 159 17.14 -7.67 -5.89
C GLU A 159 18.28 -8.51 -6.50
N LYS A 160 18.41 -9.77 -6.09
CA LYS A 160 19.53 -10.64 -6.51
C LYS A 160 19.36 -11.21 -7.91
N LYS A 161 18.15 -11.16 -8.46
CA LYS A 161 17.89 -11.66 -9.82
C LYS A 161 18.45 -10.70 -10.88
N ASN A 162 19.21 -11.27 -11.83
CA ASN A 162 19.67 -10.53 -12.99
C ASN A 162 18.62 -10.60 -14.09
N ASN A 163 18.02 -9.48 -14.36
CA ASN A 163 17.13 -9.23 -15.49
C ASN A 163 17.30 -7.77 -15.94
N PRO A 164 16.87 -7.39 -17.14
CA PRO A 164 17.07 -6.04 -17.66
C PRO A 164 16.53 -4.93 -16.74
N TYR A 165 15.37 -5.14 -16.11
CA TYR A 165 14.76 -4.17 -15.22
C TYR A 165 15.57 -3.95 -13.93
N ASN A 166 16.00 -5.03 -13.28
CA ASN A 166 16.80 -4.92 -12.06
C ASN A 166 18.18 -4.30 -12.32
N ILE A 167 18.78 -4.58 -13.49
CA ILE A 167 20.07 -3.99 -13.90
C ILE A 167 19.91 -2.48 -14.06
N GLU A 168 18.89 -2.03 -14.79
CA GLU A 168 18.67 -0.59 -15.00
C GLU A 168 18.22 0.12 -13.72
N THR A 169 17.41 -0.53 -12.88
CA THR A 169 17.07 -0.02 -11.54
C THR A 169 18.34 0.23 -10.71
N LYS A 170 19.29 -0.72 -10.66
CA LYS A 170 20.56 -0.54 -9.94
C LYS A 170 21.38 0.65 -10.50
N ARG A 171 21.33 0.87 -11.81
CA ARG A 171 21.99 2.02 -12.44
C ARG A 171 21.34 3.35 -12.00
N LEU A 172 20.03 3.41 -11.97
CA LEU A 172 19.29 4.60 -11.48
C LEU A 172 19.60 4.90 -10.01
N LEU A 173 19.59 3.86 -9.15
CA LEU A 173 19.88 4.02 -7.72
C LEU A 173 21.28 4.60 -7.47
N LYS A 174 22.26 4.27 -8.30
CA LYS A 174 23.60 4.84 -8.19
C LYS A 174 23.62 6.37 -8.31
N LEU A 175 22.75 6.95 -9.13
CA LEU A 175 22.66 8.42 -9.29
C LEU A 175 22.23 9.12 -7.97
N PHE A 176 21.42 8.44 -7.16
CA PHE A 176 21.01 8.95 -5.85
C PHE A 176 22.07 8.67 -4.78
N ALA A 177 22.72 7.51 -4.85
CA ALA A 177 23.84 7.18 -3.96
C ALA A 177 25.00 8.17 -4.13
N ASP A 178 25.31 8.60 -5.35
CA ASP A 178 26.34 9.61 -5.66
C ASP A 178 25.99 11.00 -5.03
N LYS A 179 24.72 11.25 -4.70
CA LYS A 179 24.25 12.40 -3.91
C LYS A 179 24.18 12.13 -2.40
N GLY A 180 24.58 10.97 -1.92
CA GLY A 180 24.53 10.60 -0.51
C GLY A 180 23.14 10.13 -0.03
N ILE A 181 22.16 9.93 -0.94
CA ILE A 181 20.83 9.43 -0.58
C ILE A 181 20.89 7.89 -0.48
N GLN A 182 20.48 7.36 0.67
CA GLN A 182 20.51 5.93 0.93
C GLN A 182 19.43 5.19 0.13
N THR A 183 19.70 3.93 -0.17
CA THR A 183 18.71 3.01 -0.76
C THR A 183 18.15 2.11 0.35
N SER A 184 16.84 1.98 0.40
CA SER A 184 16.17 0.95 1.21
C SER A 184 16.25 -0.42 0.52
N GLY A 185 15.86 -1.49 1.20
CA GLY A 185 15.79 -2.82 0.57
C GLY A 185 14.85 -2.89 -0.64
N GLY A 186 13.92 -1.93 -0.75
CA GLY A 186 12.89 -1.94 -1.77
C GLY A 186 11.82 -3.00 -1.51
N ASN A 187 10.95 -3.19 -2.48
CA ASN A 187 9.91 -4.22 -2.46
C ASN A 187 10.09 -5.18 -3.63
N ASP A 188 9.94 -6.46 -3.37
CA ASP A 188 9.71 -7.42 -4.45
C ASP A 188 8.34 -7.12 -5.06
N ILE A 189 8.26 -7.13 -6.39
CA ILE A 189 7.01 -6.81 -7.11
C ILE A 189 5.93 -7.80 -6.71
N PHE A 190 4.84 -7.28 -6.18
CA PHE A 190 3.65 -8.07 -5.93
C PHE A 190 2.97 -8.40 -7.26
N PHE A 191 2.92 -9.68 -7.60
CA PHE A 191 2.45 -10.15 -8.90
C PHE A 191 0.92 -10.08 -9.01
N SER A 192 0.42 -8.87 -9.24
CA SER A 192 -1.00 -8.56 -9.47
C SER A 192 -1.15 -7.31 -10.33
N GLY A 193 -2.35 -7.00 -10.78
CA GLY A 193 -2.64 -5.80 -11.56
C GLY A 193 -1.83 -5.73 -12.86
N ASN A 194 -1.09 -4.63 -13.08
CA ASN A 194 -0.28 -4.45 -14.28
C ASN A 194 0.92 -5.42 -14.36
N ALA A 195 1.45 -5.88 -13.21
CA ALA A 195 2.54 -6.85 -13.20
C ALA A 195 2.14 -8.18 -13.88
N LEU A 196 0.89 -8.63 -13.69
CA LEU A 196 0.35 -9.83 -14.36
C LEU A 196 0.40 -9.69 -15.89
N LYS A 197 0.08 -8.51 -16.39
CA LYS A 197 0.01 -8.26 -17.85
C LYS A 197 1.38 -8.06 -18.49
N ASN A 198 2.33 -7.46 -17.75
CA ASN A 198 3.56 -6.92 -18.34
C ASN A 198 4.83 -7.68 -17.93
N LEU A 199 4.81 -8.47 -16.85
CA LEU A 199 6.01 -9.05 -16.25
C LEU A 199 5.92 -10.58 -16.05
N ALA A 200 4.88 -11.23 -16.57
CA ALA A 200 4.64 -12.66 -16.35
C ALA A 200 5.84 -13.55 -16.74
N GLU A 201 6.59 -13.18 -17.79
CA GLU A 201 7.74 -13.91 -18.28
C GLU A 201 8.92 -14.00 -17.29
N TYR A 202 8.98 -13.07 -16.31
CA TYR A 202 10.03 -13.01 -15.29
C TYR A 202 9.71 -13.82 -14.03
N PHE A 203 8.46 -14.22 -13.87
CA PHE A 203 8.01 -14.99 -12.73
C PHE A 203 7.89 -16.46 -13.10
N PRO A 204 8.32 -17.38 -12.24
CA PRO A 204 8.20 -18.81 -12.51
C PRO A 204 6.73 -19.18 -12.73
N PRO A 205 6.43 -20.04 -13.72
CA PRO A 205 5.11 -20.58 -13.88
C PRO A 205 4.69 -21.26 -12.57
N SER A 206 3.45 -21.04 -12.17
CA SER A 206 2.89 -21.63 -10.95
C SER A 206 2.49 -23.07 -11.21
N GLU A 207 3.44 -23.97 -11.33
CA GLU A 207 3.13 -25.38 -11.59
C GLU A 207 2.32 -26.00 -10.46
N GLU A 208 2.51 -25.54 -9.22
CA GLU A 208 1.66 -25.93 -8.09
C GLU A 208 1.67 -24.83 -7.02
N LEU A 209 0.71 -23.93 -7.10
CA LEU A 209 0.47 -23.01 -5.98
C LEU A 209 -0.12 -23.81 -4.81
N ASP A 210 0.54 -23.79 -3.66
CA ASP A 210 -0.08 -24.27 -2.42
C ASP A 210 -1.16 -23.27 -1.97
N LEU A 211 -2.37 -23.46 -2.49
CA LEU A 211 -3.53 -22.63 -2.17
C LEU A 211 -4.17 -23.02 -0.83
N SER A 212 -3.76 -24.14 -0.22
CA SER A 212 -4.31 -24.63 1.05
C SER A 212 -3.65 -23.99 2.28
N ARG A 213 -2.53 -23.28 2.07
CA ARG A 213 -1.81 -22.64 3.17
C ARG A 213 -2.64 -21.49 3.77
N PRO A 214 -2.83 -21.47 5.11
CA PRO A 214 -3.55 -20.39 5.78
C PRO A 214 -2.96 -19.00 5.49
N CYS A 215 -3.82 -17.99 5.41
CA CYS A 215 -3.43 -16.61 5.18
C CYS A 215 -2.56 -16.05 6.30
N GLY A 216 -1.75 -15.03 6.01
CA GLY A 216 -0.88 -14.36 6.98
C GLY A 216 0.58 -14.82 6.96
N SER A 217 0.95 -15.71 6.04
CA SER A 217 2.31 -16.21 5.90
C SER A 217 3.13 -15.56 4.77
N ALA A 218 2.50 -14.71 3.96
CA ALA A 218 3.17 -13.96 2.90
C ALA A 218 3.71 -12.62 3.42
N LEU A 219 4.75 -12.09 2.75
CA LEU A 219 5.26 -10.75 3.02
C LEU A 219 4.14 -9.71 2.85
N TYR A 220 4.15 -8.70 3.70
CA TYR A 220 3.17 -7.59 3.70
C TYR A 220 1.72 -7.99 3.99
N THR A 221 1.47 -9.17 4.54
CA THR A 221 0.13 -9.58 4.96
C THR A 221 0.04 -9.64 6.48
N THR A 222 -1.07 -9.13 7.04
CA THR A 222 -1.43 -9.36 8.43
C THR A 222 -2.21 -10.67 8.54
N LYS A 223 -2.09 -11.37 9.66
CA LYS A 223 -2.97 -12.49 9.95
C LYS A 223 -4.38 -11.96 10.25
N LEU A 224 -5.39 -12.64 9.75
CA LEU A 224 -6.77 -12.20 9.95
C LEU A 224 -7.31 -12.47 11.37
N ASP A 225 -6.65 -13.29 12.15
CA ASP A 225 -6.97 -13.62 13.55
C ASP A 225 -5.99 -13.01 14.57
N GLU A 226 -4.92 -12.35 14.08
CA GLU A 226 -3.93 -11.62 14.88
C GLU A 226 -3.57 -10.31 14.17
N VAL A 227 -4.55 -9.39 14.07
CA VAL A 227 -4.43 -8.17 13.27
C VAL A 227 -3.60 -7.12 14.01
N ASP A 228 -2.48 -6.72 13.43
CA ASP A 228 -1.58 -5.67 13.94
C ASP A 228 -1.51 -4.43 13.05
N CYS A 229 -2.05 -4.52 11.81
CA CYS A 229 -2.06 -3.45 10.84
C CYS A 229 -3.43 -3.40 10.13
N LEU A 230 -3.94 -2.19 9.89
CA LEU A 230 -5.06 -1.95 8.99
C LEU A 230 -4.73 -0.87 7.98
N SER A 231 -5.38 -0.92 6.82
CA SER A 231 -5.30 0.16 5.83
C SER A 231 -6.66 0.81 5.60
N ILE A 232 -6.62 2.13 5.41
CA ILE A 232 -7.79 2.96 5.12
C ILE A 232 -7.67 3.44 3.67
N GLY A 233 -8.62 3.05 2.83
CA GLY A 233 -8.66 3.39 1.41
C GLY A 233 -9.03 4.85 1.15
N ALA A 234 -8.76 5.33 -0.05
CA ALA A 234 -9.13 6.67 -0.49
C ALA A 234 -10.65 6.93 -0.42
N ASN A 235 -11.44 5.88 -0.55
CA ASN A 235 -12.91 5.88 -0.42
C ASN A 235 -13.39 5.67 1.02
N GLY A 236 -12.49 5.57 2.00
CA GLY A 236 -12.81 5.34 3.41
C GLY A 236 -12.94 3.87 3.83
N ASP A 237 -12.77 2.92 2.92
CA ASP A 237 -12.81 1.50 3.27
C ASP A 237 -11.73 1.14 4.26
N VAL A 238 -12.09 0.42 5.31
CA VAL A 238 -11.17 -0.16 6.29
C VAL A 238 -10.85 -1.58 5.86
N ASN A 239 -9.59 -1.83 5.56
CA ASN A 239 -9.13 -3.09 4.97
C ASN A 239 -8.12 -3.80 5.86
N LEU A 240 -8.28 -5.12 5.97
CA LEU A 240 -7.28 -6.06 6.45
C LEU A 240 -6.76 -6.82 5.24
N CYS A 241 -5.60 -6.43 4.70
CA CYS A 241 -5.14 -6.87 3.39
C CYS A 241 -6.18 -6.55 2.29
N SER A 242 -6.75 -7.55 1.62
CA SER A 242 -7.80 -7.37 0.60
C SER A 242 -9.24 -7.44 1.16
N LEU A 243 -9.40 -7.76 2.44
CA LEU A 243 -10.70 -7.89 3.09
C LEU A 243 -11.17 -6.53 3.62
N THR A 244 -12.27 -6.00 3.10
CA THR A 244 -12.92 -4.80 3.64
C THR A 244 -13.81 -5.19 4.83
N ILE A 245 -13.64 -4.52 5.97
CA ILE A 245 -14.38 -4.80 7.22
C ILE A 245 -15.34 -3.68 7.63
N GLY A 246 -15.33 -2.56 6.92
CA GLY A 246 -16.21 -1.41 7.15
C GLY A 246 -15.75 -0.19 6.38
N ASN A 247 -16.41 0.96 6.59
CA ASN A 247 -16.06 2.21 5.94
C ASN A 247 -16.18 3.39 6.91
N ILE A 248 -15.08 4.13 7.10
CA ILE A 248 -15.00 5.25 8.08
C ILE A 248 -15.82 6.48 7.69
N ASN A 249 -16.33 6.58 6.47
CA ASN A 249 -17.22 7.67 6.07
C ASN A 249 -18.66 7.43 6.55
N THR A 250 -19.00 6.20 6.91
CA THR A 250 -20.36 5.79 7.28
C THR A 250 -20.46 5.26 8.70
N GLU A 251 -19.32 4.86 9.29
CA GLU A 251 -19.26 4.19 10.58
C GLU A 251 -18.08 4.69 11.42
N ASP A 252 -18.20 4.59 12.73
CA ASP A 252 -17.09 4.85 13.65
C ASP A 252 -16.04 3.73 13.54
N ILE A 253 -14.76 4.11 13.47
CA ILE A 253 -13.65 3.15 13.33
C ILE A 253 -13.56 2.16 14.50
N VAL A 254 -13.97 2.61 15.71
CA VAL A 254 -13.97 1.75 16.89
C VAL A 254 -15.06 0.70 16.78
N ASP A 255 -16.24 1.06 16.29
CA ASP A 255 -17.35 0.13 16.07
C ASP A 255 -16.99 -0.92 15.01
N ILE A 256 -16.33 -0.49 13.92
CA ILE A 256 -15.82 -1.39 12.87
C ILE A 256 -14.88 -2.43 13.48
N ILE A 257 -13.92 -1.99 14.30
CA ILE A 257 -12.93 -2.85 14.95
C ILE A 257 -13.58 -3.77 15.98
N ASP A 258 -14.50 -3.25 16.80
CA ASP A 258 -15.09 -4.02 17.90
C ASP A 258 -15.99 -5.16 17.42
N ARG A 259 -16.68 -4.98 16.29
CA ARG A 259 -17.51 -6.05 15.70
C ARG A 259 -16.74 -7.09 14.90
N TYR A 260 -15.46 -6.84 14.56
CA TYR A 260 -14.68 -7.77 13.76
C TYR A 260 -14.52 -9.12 14.45
N ASP A 261 -14.96 -10.18 13.79
CA ASP A 261 -14.75 -11.56 14.18
C ASP A 261 -14.46 -12.37 12.90
N PRO A 262 -13.19 -12.78 12.70
CA PRO A 262 -12.79 -13.47 11.47
C PRO A 262 -13.49 -14.82 11.27
N PHE A 263 -13.99 -15.45 12.35
CA PHE A 263 -14.70 -16.72 12.27
C PHE A 263 -16.20 -16.56 11.99
N LYS A 264 -16.73 -15.35 12.13
CA LYS A 264 -18.08 -15.00 11.69
C LYS A 264 -18.12 -14.45 10.26
N ASN A 265 -17.01 -13.91 9.77
CA ASN A 265 -16.88 -13.48 8.39
C ASN A 265 -16.54 -14.70 7.52
N PRO A 266 -17.38 -15.09 6.55
CA PRO A 266 -17.19 -16.33 5.78
C PRO A 266 -15.92 -16.30 4.93
N VAL A 267 -15.50 -15.11 4.45
CA VAL A 267 -14.28 -14.94 3.65
C VAL A 267 -13.03 -15.09 4.53
N ALA A 268 -12.99 -14.40 5.67
CA ALA A 268 -11.88 -14.51 6.61
C ALA A 268 -11.75 -15.93 7.15
N LYS A 269 -12.87 -16.57 7.51
CA LYS A 269 -12.92 -17.95 7.97
C LYS A 269 -12.35 -18.92 6.94
N ALA A 270 -12.78 -18.82 5.68
CA ALA A 270 -12.26 -19.65 4.59
C ALA A 270 -10.74 -19.50 4.44
N LEU A 271 -10.23 -18.27 4.47
CA LEU A 271 -8.80 -17.97 4.37
C LEU A 271 -7.99 -18.52 5.56
N LEU A 272 -8.55 -18.54 6.77
CA LEU A 272 -7.89 -19.05 7.96
C LEU A 272 -7.93 -20.57 8.05
N GLU A 273 -9.02 -21.22 7.67
CA GLU A 273 -9.22 -22.67 7.82
C GLU A 273 -8.60 -23.48 6.67
N GLY A 274 -8.63 -22.96 5.44
CA GLY A 274 -8.19 -23.72 4.26
C GLY A 274 -7.52 -22.88 3.18
N GLY A 275 -7.11 -21.64 3.52
CA GLY A 275 -6.40 -20.76 2.61
C GLY A 275 -7.25 -20.36 1.40
N VAL A 276 -6.56 -20.04 0.32
CA VAL A 276 -7.20 -19.59 -0.93
C VAL A 276 -8.00 -20.72 -1.60
N ALA A 277 -7.64 -21.97 -1.36
CA ALA A 277 -8.39 -23.11 -1.86
C ALA A 277 -9.82 -23.15 -1.27
N GLU A 278 -9.96 -22.84 0.02
CA GLU A 278 -11.29 -22.75 0.66
C GLU A 278 -12.05 -21.52 0.19
N LEU A 279 -11.36 -20.39 0.01
CA LEU A 279 -11.96 -19.18 -0.54
C LEU A 279 -12.52 -19.41 -1.96
N LEU A 280 -11.82 -20.15 -2.83
CA LEU A 280 -12.32 -20.56 -4.14
C LEU A 280 -13.56 -21.45 -4.04
N ARG A 281 -13.57 -22.39 -3.07
CA ARG A 281 -14.76 -23.23 -2.81
C ARG A 281 -15.95 -22.38 -2.35
N TYR A 282 -15.69 -21.40 -1.49
CA TYR A 282 -16.71 -20.44 -1.05
C TYR A 282 -17.28 -19.64 -2.24
N ALA A 283 -16.43 -19.05 -3.09
CA ALA A 283 -16.88 -18.34 -4.29
C ALA A 283 -17.71 -19.22 -5.21
N LYS A 284 -17.28 -20.48 -5.44
CA LYS A 284 -18.02 -21.45 -6.23
C LYS A 284 -19.38 -21.80 -5.62
N SER A 285 -19.51 -21.82 -4.30
CA SER A 285 -20.80 -22.06 -3.62
C SER A 285 -21.80 -20.92 -3.82
N LEU A 286 -21.33 -19.76 -4.24
CA LEU A 286 -22.11 -18.57 -4.61
C LEU A 286 -22.32 -18.45 -6.13
N ASP A 287 -22.03 -19.51 -6.90
CA ASP A 287 -22.07 -19.56 -8.37
C ASP A 287 -21.14 -18.54 -9.06
N ILE A 288 -20.06 -18.08 -8.37
CA ILE A 288 -19.06 -17.16 -8.91
C ILE A 288 -17.93 -18.00 -9.53
N ALA A 289 -17.78 -17.90 -10.85
CA ALA A 289 -16.68 -18.52 -11.59
C ALA A 289 -15.42 -17.63 -11.56
N ILE A 290 -14.30 -18.22 -11.16
CA ILE A 290 -13.01 -17.52 -11.08
C ILE A 290 -12.03 -18.16 -12.06
N ASP A 291 -11.45 -17.36 -12.94
CA ASP A 291 -10.31 -17.78 -13.77
C ASP A 291 -9.00 -17.48 -13.07
N THR A 292 -8.23 -18.52 -12.79
CA THR A 292 -6.94 -18.44 -12.08
C THR A 292 -5.72 -18.77 -12.95
N ASN A 293 -5.91 -18.98 -14.25
CA ASN A 293 -4.86 -19.50 -15.14
C ASN A 293 -3.61 -18.61 -15.21
N ASP A 294 -3.80 -17.29 -15.14
CA ASP A 294 -2.70 -16.32 -15.19
C ASP A 294 -2.10 -15.99 -13.82
N CYS A 295 -2.63 -16.55 -12.74
CA CYS A 295 -2.12 -16.30 -11.39
C CYS A 295 -0.77 -16.97 -11.19
N ARG A 296 0.14 -16.29 -10.48
CA ARG A 296 1.50 -16.76 -10.15
C ARG A 296 1.76 -16.76 -8.64
N SER A 297 0.74 -16.51 -7.82
CA SER A 297 0.83 -16.54 -6.36
C SER A 297 -0.55 -16.78 -5.73
N ALA A 298 -0.58 -17.38 -4.54
CA ALA A 298 -1.82 -17.55 -3.78
C ALA A 298 -2.49 -16.20 -3.48
N CYS A 299 -1.70 -15.15 -3.17
CA CYS A 299 -2.22 -13.80 -2.96
C CYS A 299 -2.84 -13.21 -4.24
N GLY A 300 -2.28 -13.50 -5.41
CA GLY A 300 -2.86 -13.09 -6.70
C GLY A 300 -4.21 -13.74 -6.94
N VAL A 301 -4.35 -15.05 -6.67
CA VAL A 301 -5.64 -15.76 -6.72
C VAL A 301 -6.62 -15.16 -5.71
N CYS A 302 -6.19 -14.97 -4.46
CA CYS A 302 -7.02 -14.37 -3.41
C CYS A 302 -7.60 -13.03 -3.85
N ARG A 303 -6.77 -12.15 -4.44
CA ARG A 303 -7.20 -10.83 -4.89
C ARG A 303 -8.28 -10.91 -5.97
N ILE A 304 -8.10 -11.76 -6.98
CA ILE A 304 -9.10 -11.95 -8.05
C ILE A 304 -10.42 -12.44 -7.45
N VAL A 305 -10.37 -13.40 -6.51
CA VAL A 305 -11.57 -13.87 -5.83
C VAL A 305 -12.24 -12.75 -5.03
N MET A 306 -11.44 -11.96 -4.29
CA MET A 306 -11.98 -10.83 -3.50
C MET A 306 -12.62 -9.76 -4.38
N ASP A 307 -12.02 -9.44 -5.52
CA ASP A 307 -12.57 -8.48 -6.48
C ASP A 307 -13.91 -9.00 -7.04
N ALA A 308 -13.98 -10.27 -7.43
CA ALA A 308 -15.22 -10.89 -7.91
C ALA A 308 -16.31 -10.96 -6.81
N LEU A 309 -15.95 -11.27 -5.56
CA LEU A 309 -16.90 -11.25 -4.44
C LEU A 309 -17.44 -9.84 -4.18
N LYS A 310 -16.60 -8.81 -4.29
CA LYS A 310 -17.01 -7.40 -4.14
C LYS A 310 -18.00 -6.99 -5.24
N GLU A 311 -17.72 -7.33 -6.49
CA GLU A 311 -18.62 -7.05 -7.63
C GLU A 311 -20.00 -7.70 -7.45
N HIS A 312 -20.07 -8.86 -6.80
CA HIS A 312 -21.33 -9.56 -6.48
C HIS A 312 -21.91 -9.20 -5.11
N GLN A 313 -21.36 -8.19 -4.41
CA GLN A 313 -21.81 -7.71 -3.09
C GLN A 313 -21.70 -8.72 -1.93
N PHE A 314 -20.94 -9.78 -2.07
CA PHE A 314 -20.74 -10.81 -1.02
C PHE A 314 -19.55 -10.56 -0.09
N ALA A 315 -18.71 -9.59 -0.37
CA ALA A 315 -17.48 -9.32 0.39
C ALA A 315 -17.65 -8.26 1.50
N LEU A 316 -18.87 -7.76 1.72
CA LEU A 316 -19.18 -6.67 2.65
C LEU A 316 -19.95 -7.17 3.90
N LEU A 317 -19.68 -8.36 4.39
CA LEU A 317 -20.35 -8.87 5.59
C LEU A 317 -19.42 -9.00 6.78
#